data_8d57562f599f4343b4e546947131d798
#
_entry.id   8d57562f599f4343b4e546947131d798
#
_cell.length_a   1.000
_cell.length_b   1.000
_cell.length_c   1.000
_cell.angle_alpha   90.00
_cell.angle_beta   90.00
_cell.angle_gamma   90.00
#
_symmetry.space_group_name_H-M   'P 1'
#
loop_
_entity.id
_entity.type
_entity.pdbx_description
1 polymer ?
#
loop_
_entity_poly.entity_id
_entity_poly.type
_entity_poly.pdbx_seq_one_letter_code
_entity_poly.pdbx_strand_id
1 'polypeptide(L)'
;MLRIAIVLVLFAHGIGHSMGLLQLFRLAVINPAWKGDSWLLAGTAAPVSTVLGVIVWTTAIIGFSAAAAILLGWLPAAWWEPVAVGAAVVSLVGLLLFPTAFPTASSIGAFAVDAAILVAVLWARVGPASVAQI
;
A
#
# COMPACT_ATOMS: atom_id res chain seq x y z
N MET A 1 -21.94 8.83 -1.92
CA MET A 1 -21.70 7.41 -1.61
C MET A 1 -20.34 6.92 -2.14
N LEU A 2 -19.92 7.28 -3.33
CA LEU A 2 -18.64 6.87 -3.91
C LEU A 2 -17.43 7.28 -3.07
N ARG A 3 -17.42 8.49 -2.49
CA ARG A 3 -16.34 8.95 -1.61
C ARG A 3 -16.08 7.98 -0.45
N ILE A 4 -17.12 7.51 0.21
CA ILE A 4 -16.98 6.57 1.34
C ILE A 4 -16.45 5.22 0.85
N ALA A 5 -16.92 4.74 -0.31
CA ALA A 5 -16.39 3.50 -0.89
C ALA A 5 -14.89 3.60 -1.19
N ILE A 6 -14.42 4.72 -1.78
CA ILE A 6 -13.01 4.96 -2.04
C ILE A 6 -12.22 5.01 -0.72
N VAL A 7 -12.72 5.74 0.28
CA VAL A 7 -12.10 5.81 1.62
C VAL A 7 -11.93 4.42 2.23
N LEU A 8 -12.97 3.59 2.18
CA LEU A 8 -12.93 2.22 2.71
C LEU A 8 -11.91 1.35 1.93
N VAL A 9 -11.86 1.48 0.60
CA VAL A 9 -10.88 0.74 -0.21
C VAL A 9 -9.45 1.16 0.15
N LEU A 10 -9.17 2.46 0.21
CA LEU A 10 -7.83 2.96 0.56
C LEU A 10 -7.42 2.49 1.96
N PHE A 11 -8.30 2.62 2.92
CA PHE A 11 -8.03 2.24 4.30
C PHE A 11 -7.83 0.72 4.44
N ALA A 12 -8.72 -0.08 3.85
CA ALA A 12 -8.60 -1.54 3.87
C ALA A 12 -7.33 -2.01 3.13
N HIS A 13 -6.99 -1.37 1.99
CA HIS A 13 -5.76 -1.65 1.25
C HIS A 13 -4.52 -1.33 2.09
N GLY A 14 -4.48 -0.15 2.71
CA GLY A 14 -3.41 0.21 3.62
C GLY A 14 -3.24 -0.78 4.77
N ILE A 15 -4.32 -1.10 5.48
CA ILE A 15 -4.29 -2.08 6.59
C ILE A 15 -3.87 -3.47 6.07
N GLY A 16 -4.22 -3.83 4.84
CA GLY A 16 -3.81 -5.10 4.23
C GLY A 16 -2.29 -5.31 4.28
N HIS A 17 -1.49 -4.25 4.15
CA HIS A 17 -0.03 -4.33 4.25
C HIS A 17 0.48 -4.69 5.66
N SER A 18 -0.33 -4.57 6.71
CA SER A 18 0.03 -5.03 8.05
C SER A 18 0.29 -6.54 8.10
N MET A 19 -0.31 -7.31 7.20
CA MET A 19 -0.04 -8.74 7.07
C MET A 19 1.44 -9.02 6.79
N GLY A 20 2.10 -8.18 5.97
CA GLY A 20 3.54 -8.27 5.73
C GLY A 20 4.36 -8.05 7.00
N LEU A 21 3.99 -7.06 7.83
CA LEU A 21 4.63 -6.81 9.12
C LEU A 21 4.40 -7.97 10.11
N LEU A 22 3.17 -8.48 10.19
CA LEU A 22 2.84 -9.60 11.07
C LEU A 22 3.70 -10.82 10.75
N GLN A 23 3.91 -11.12 9.46
CA GLN A 23 4.77 -12.23 9.07
C GLN A 23 6.25 -11.94 9.28
N LEU A 24 6.75 -10.72 9.00
CA LEU A 24 8.13 -10.32 9.30
C LEU A 24 8.47 -10.48 10.76
N PHE A 25 7.57 -10.09 11.65
CA PHE A 25 7.75 -10.25 13.10
C PHE A 25 7.34 -11.63 13.63
N ARG A 26 6.99 -12.57 12.74
CA ARG A 26 6.58 -13.94 13.10
C ARG A 26 5.36 -14.01 14.02
N LEU A 27 4.51 -12.99 13.97
CA LEU A 27 3.26 -12.92 14.74
C LEU A 27 2.12 -13.69 14.07
N ALA A 28 2.19 -13.85 12.74
CA ALA A 28 1.24 -14.65 11.96
C ALA A 28 1.92 -15.26 10.73
N VAL A 29 1.41 -16.38 10.24
CA VAL A 29 1.82 -16.98 8.97
C VAL A 29 0.79 -16.61 7.93
N ILE A 30 1.10 -15.65 7.07
CA ILE A 30 0.22 -15.15 5.99
C ILE A 30 0.45 -15.97 4.71
N ASN A 31 1.72 -16.10 4.31
CA ASN A 31 2.14 -16.96 3.21
C ASN A 31 3.30 -17.86 3.68
N PRO A 32 3.10 -19.18 3.81
CA PRO A 32 4.16 -20.09 4.26
C PRO A 32 5.40 -20.12 3.35
N ALA A 33 5.24 -19.73 2.07
CA ALA A 33 6.34 -19.69 1.11
C ALA A 33 7.32 -18.54 1.39
N TRP A 34 6.87 -17.46 2.03
CA TRP A 34 7.72 -16.31 2.32
C TRP A 34 8.45 -16.47 3.67
N LYS A 35 9.76 -16.32 3.64
CA LYS A 35 10.64 -16.44 4.82
C LYS A 35 11.15 -15.08 5.34
N GLY A 36 10.59 -13.96 4.85
CA GLY A 36 11.03 -12.61 5.21
C GLY A 36 12.16 -12.08 4.33
N ASP A 37 12.50 -12.79 3.28
CA ASP A 37 13.55 -12.46 2.31
C ASP A 37 12.99 -11.69 1.11
N SER A 38 13.89 -10.95 0.46
CA SER A 38 13.64 -10.29 -0.82
C SER A 38 14.48 -10.97 -1.90
N TRP A 39 13.88 -11.29 -3.03
CA TRP A 39 14.59 -11.91 -4.15
C TRP A 39 15.73 -11.03 -4.69
N LEU A 40 15.53 -9.69 -4.68
CA LEU A 40 16.53 -8.73 -5.16
C LEU A 40 17.72 -8.60 -4.19
N LEU A 41 17.49 -8.91 -2.91
CA LEU A 41 18.50 -8.83 -1.86
C LEU A 41 19.03 -10.21 -1.48
N ALA A 42 18.84 -11.20 -2.36
CA ALA A 42 19.39 -12.53 -2.17
C ALA A 42 20.91 -12.45 -1.99
N GLY A 43 21.40 -12.99 -0.86
CA GLY A 43 22.81 -12.90 -0.48
C GLY A 43 23.17 -11.72 0.44
N THR A 44 22.26 -10.78 0.71
CA THR A 44 22.46 -9.78 1.75
C THR A 44 22.11 -10.34 3.14
N ALA A 45 22.58 -9.68 4.19
CA ALA A 45 22.24 -10.08 5.55
C ALA A 45 20.71 -9.98 5.77
N ALA A 46 20.10 -11.01 6.40
CA ALA A 46 18.68 -11.06 6.70
C ALA A 46 18.12 -9.78 7.37
N PRO A 47 18.85 -9.05 8.24
CA PRO A 47 18.39 -7.79 8.79
C PRO A 47 18.06 -6.72 7.75
N VAL A 48 18.76 -6.69 6.62
CA VAL A 48 18.53 -5.69 5.55
C VAL A 48 17.14 -5.88 4.93
N SER A 49 16.78 -7.10 4.56
CA SER A 49 15.45 -7.41 4.02
C SER A 49 14.35 -7.09 5.04
N THR A 50 14.57 -7.40 6.31
CA THR A 50 13.62 -7.09 7.38
C THR A 50 13.41 -5.58 7.53
N VAL A 51 14.48 -4.80 7.60
CA VAL A 51 14.40 -3.33 7.73
C VAL A 51 13.66 -2.73 6.53
N LEU A 52 13.99 -3.15 5.32
CA LEU A 52 13.31 -2.68 4.10
C LEU A 52 11.83 -3.07 4.11
N GLY A 53 11.50 -4.29 4.48
CA GLY A 53 10.10 -4.72 4.60
C GLY A 53 9.33 -3.88 5.62
N VAL A 54 9.92 -3.60 6.78
CA VAL A 54 9.31 -2.72 7.79
C VAL A 54 9.07 -1.32 7.22
N ILE A 55 10.08 -0.72 6.59
CA ILE A 55 9.95 0.63 6.00
C ILE A 55 8.85 0.66 4.96
N VAL A 56 8.87 -0.26 3.99
CA VAL A 56 7.93 -0.29 2.87
C VAL A 56 6.50 -0.51 3.35
N TRP A 57 6.26 -1.54 4.16
CA TRP A 57 4.90 -1.84 4.63
C TRP A 57 4.35 -0.77 5.56
N THR A 58 5.17 -0.24 6.48
CA THR A 58 4.74 0.86 7.35
C THR A 58 4.42 2.12 6.56
N THR A 59 5.25 2.48 5.57
CA THR A 59 5.01 3.64 4.72
C THR A 59 3.74 3.48 3.90
N ALA A 60 3.47 2.29 3.34
CA ALA A 60 2.24 2.02 2.62
C ALA A 60 1.00 2.15 3.53
N ILE A 61 1.03 1.57 4.73
CA ILE A 61 -0.07 1.66 5.71
C ILE A 61 -0.36 3.14 6.04
N ILE A 62 0.67 3.90 6.40
CA ILE A 62 0.52 5.32 6.76
C ILE A 62 0.04 6.12 5.56
N GLY A 63 0.61 5.90 4.38
CA GLY A 63 0.28 6.63 3.16
C GLY A 63 -1.17 6.44 2.74
N PHE A 64 -1.66 5.21 2.66
CA PHE A 64 -3.07 4.96 2.30
C PHE A 64 -4.05 5.42 3.38
N SER A 65 -3.68 5.30 4.67
CA SER A 65 -4.49 5.85 5.76
C SER A 65 -4.58 7.38 5.68
N ALA A 66 -3.46 8.05 5.37
CA ALA A 66 -3.43 9.48 5.17
C ALA A 66 -4.23 9.90 3.92
N ALA A 67 -4.14 9.15 2.80
CA ALA A 67 -4.95 9.40 1.62
C ALA A 67 -6.46 9.29 1.93
N ALA A 68 -6.87 8.28 2.71
CA ALA A 68 -8.24 8.16 3.18
C ALA A 68 -8.66 9.35 4.05
N ALA A 69 -7.78 9.79 4.97
CA ALA A 69 -8.02 10.95 5.84
C ALA A 69 -8.14 12.28 5.05
N ILE A 70 -7.36 12.43 3.97
CA ILE A 70 -7.47 13.60 3.06
C ILE A 70 -8.85 13.60 2.38
N LEU A 71 -9.31 12.46 1.89
CA LEU A 71 -10.66 12.36 1.30
C LEU A 71 -11.75 12.64 2.33
N LEU A 72 -11.57 12.31 3.59
CA LEU A 72 -12.50 12.66 4.67
C LEU A 72 -12.47 14.15 5.05
N GLY A 73 -11.47 14.90 4.57
CA GLY A 73 -11.29 16.30 4.90
C GLY A 73 -10.57 16.53 6.25
N TRP A 74 -9.94 15.49 6.80
CA TRP A 74 -9.17 15.57 8.05
C TRP A 74 -7.75 16.08 7.83
N LEU A 75 -7.25 15.97 6.60
CA LEU A 75 -5.94 16.47 6.19
C LEU A 75 -6.09 17.40 4.96
N PRO A 76 -5.10 18.29 4.70
CA PRO A 76 -5.16 19.25 3.60
C PRO A 76 -5.33 18.58 2.22
N ALA A 77 -6.29 19.04 1.44
CA ALA A 77 -6.55 18.51 0.09
C ALA A 77 -5.34 18.61 -0.85
N ALA A 78 -4.47 19.60 -0.65
CA ALA A 78 -3.25 19.79 -1.44
C ALA A 78 -2.26 18.59 -1.31
N TRP A 79 -2.37 17.79 -0.27
CA TRP A 79 -1.52 16.62 -0.05
C TRP A 79 -2.02 15.36 -0.76
N TRP A 80 -3.20 15.42 -1.39
CA TRP A 80 -3.82 14.25 -2.03
C TRP A 80 -2.90 13.57 -3.05
N GLU A 81 -2.47 14.31 -4.07
CA GLU A 81 -1.68 13.74 -5.16
C GLU A 81 -0.37 13.14 -4.66
N PRO A 82 0.52 13.88 -3.95
CA PRO A 82 1.79 13.31 -3.49
C PRO A 82 1.61 12.14 -2.52
N VAL A 83 0.60 12.16 -1.66
CA VAL A 83 0.37 11.09 -0.69
C VAL A 83 -0.20 9.85 -1.36
N ALA A 84 -1.24 9.98 -2.20
CA ALA A 84 -1.86 8.84 -2.86
C ALA A 84 -0.89 8.18 -3.86
N VAL A 85 -0.18 8.98 -4.66
CA VAL A 85 0.82 8.48 -5.60
C VAL A 85 2.01 7.85 -4.86
N GLY A 86 2.53 8.53 -3.83
CA GLY A 86 3.64 8.01 -3.03
C GLY A 86 3.30 6.68 -2.36
N ALA A 87 2.11 6.56 -1.76
CA ALA A 87 1.64 5.32 -1.15
C ALA A 87 1.55 4.16 -2.17
N ALA A 88 0.93 4.41 -3.34
CA ALA A 88 0.79 3.41 -4.39
C ALA A 88 2.16 2.98 -4.95
N VAL A 89 3.08 3.92 -5.19
CA VAL A 89 4.44 3.59 -5.66
C VAL A 89 5.20 2.76 -4.63
N VAL A 90 5.16 3.15 -3.35
CA VAL A 90 5.84 2.40 -2.28
C VAL A 90 5.25 0.99 -2.14
N SER A 91 3.91 0.87 -2.22
CA SER A 91 3.23 -0.43 -2.21
C SER A 91 3.69 -1.31 -3.37
N LEU A 92 3.69 -0.79 -4.60
CA LEU A 92 4.17 -1.51 -5.79
C LEU A 92 5.63 -1.95 -5.65
N VAL A 93 6.51 -1.06 -5.17
CA VAL A 93 7.91 -1.40 -4.90
C VAL A 93 7.99 -2.54 -3.88
N GLY A 94 7.18 -2.48 -2.82
CA GLY A 94 7.12 -3.55 -1.82
C GLY A 94 6.67 -4.88 -2.40
N LEU A 95 5.62 -4.89 -3.21
CA LEU A 95 5.13 -6.10 -3.89
C LEU A 95 6.17 -6.69 -4.85
N LEU A 96 6.94 -5.84 -5.54
CA LEU A 96 8.02 -6.28 -6.42
C LEU A 96 9.24 -6.79 -5.65
N LEU A 97 9.60 -6.16 -4.54
CA LEU A 97 10.72 -6.60 -3.70
C LEU A 97 10.42 -7.89 -2.93
N PHE A 98 9.17 -8.10 -2.55
CA PHE A 98 8.70 -9.22 -1.74
C PHE A 98 7.52 -9.95 -2.41
N PRO A 99 7.70 -10.54 -3.61
CA PRO A 99 6.58 -11.07 -4.39
C PRO A 99 5.84 -12.23 -3.71
N THR A 100 6.48 -12.88 -2.74
CA THR A 100 5.91 -13.99 -1.98
C THR A 100 5.39 -13.57 -0.60
N ALA A 101 5.44 -12.27 -0.25
CA ALA A 101 4.99 -11.78 1.07
C ALA A 101 3.50 -12.04 1.31
N PHE A 102 2.69 -12.04 0.24
CA PHE A 102 1.27 -12.30 0.30
C PHE A 102 0.87 -13.48 -0.60
N PRO A 103 -0.29 -14.11 -0.37
CA PRO A 103 -0.88 -15.04 -1.32
C PRO A 103 -1.05 -14.38 -2.69
N THR A 104 -0.84 -15.13 -3.77
CA THR A 104 -0.84 -14.61 -5.15
C THR A 104 -2.08 -13.79 -5.49
N ALA A 105 -3.26 -14.25 -5.10
CA ALA A 105 -4.51 -13.53 -5.36
C ALA A 105 -4.52 -12.16 -4.65
N SER A 106 -4.01 -12.09 -3.41
CA SER A 106 -3.89 -10.82 -2.66
C SER A 106 -2.89 -9.88 -3.30
N SER A 107 -1.74 -10.39 -3.77
CA SER A 107 -0.74 -9.60 -4.48
C SER A 107 -1.29 -9.02 -5.79
N ILE A 108 -2.02 -9.81 -6.57
CA ILE A 108 -2.67 -9.34 -7.81
C ILE A 108 -3.71 -8.27 -7.49
N GLY A 109 -4.53 -8.48 -6.47
CA GLY A 109 -5.53 -7.49 -6.04
C GLY A 109 -4.89 -6.19 -5.57
N ALA A 110 -3.83 -6.28 -4.78
CA ALA A 110 -3.09 -5.11 -4.32
C ALA A 110 -2.46 -4.34 -5.50
N PHE A 111 -1.82 -5.03 -6.42
CA PHE A 111 -1.26 -4.44 -7.62
C PHE A 111 -2.31 -3.71 -8.47
N ALA A 112 -3.50 -4.32 -8.63
CA ALA A 112 -4.60 -3.71 -9.37
C ALA A 112 -5.13 -2.45 -8.70
N VAL A 113 -5.23 -2.43 -7.37
CA VAL A 113 -5.64 -1.23 -6.61
C VAL A 113 -4.61 -0.12 -6.76
N ASP A 114 -3.31 -0.42 -6.60
CA ASP A 114 -2.24 0.56 -6.76
C ASP A 114 -2.23 1.15 -8.17
N ALA A 115 -2.33 0.31 -9.21
CA ALA A 115 -2.40 0.76 -10.59
C ALA A 115 -3.64 1.65 -10.84
N ALA A 116 -4.80 1.27 -10.29
CA ALA A 116 -6.03 2.06 -10.40
C ALA A 116 -5.87 3.43 -9.73
N ILE A 117 -5.22 3.51 -8.57
CA ILE A 117 -4.93 4.78 -7.88
C ILE A 117 -4.03 5.67 -8.77
N LEU A 118 -2.94 5.11 -9.31
CA LEU A 118 -2.03 5.88 -10.17
C LEU A 118 -2.75 6.40 -11.42
N VAL A 119 -3.55 5.58 -12.08
CA VAL A 119 -4.35 6.00 -13.24
C VAL A 119 -5.37 7.06 -12.85
N ALA A 120 -6.10 6.87 -11.76
CA ALA A 120 -7.12 7.82 -11.31
C ALA A 120 -6.50 9.17 -10.96
N VAL A 121 -5.39 9.19 -10.24
CA VAL A 121 -4.76 10.43 -9.78
C VAL A 121 -3.99 11.13 -10.90
N LEU A 122 -3.11 10.41 -11.61
CA LEU A 122 -2.18 11.02 -12.57
C LEU A 122 -2.82 11.28 -13.92
N TRP A 123 -3.68 10.37 -14.38
CA TRP A 123 -4.31 10.50 -15.71
C TRP A 123 -5.68 11.14 -15.61
N ALA A 124 -6.58 10.59 -14.80
CA ALA A 124 -7.95 11.10 -14.70
C ALA A 124 -8.10 12.32 -13.79
N ARG A 125 -7.00 12.76 -13.12
CA ARG A 125 -6.96 13.92 -12.23
C ARG A 125 -8.02 13.87 -11.12
N VAL A 126 -8.34 12.68 -10.67
CA VAL A 126 -9.29 12.47 -9.58
C VAL A 126 -8.70 12.99 -8.27
N GLY A 127 -9.45 13.84 -7.58
CA GLY A 127 -9.03 14.43 -6.31
C GLY A 127 -10.21 14.67 -5.38
N PRO A 128 -9.95 15.21 -4.16
CA PRO A 128 -11.00 15.42 -3.16
C PRO A 128 -12.20 16.23 -3.66
N ALA A 129 -11.95 17.24 -4.50
CA ALA A 129 -13.02 18.08 -5.04
C ALA A 129 -13.91 17.32 -6.03
N SER A 130 -13.34 16.52 -6.94
CA SER A 130 -14.10 15.72 -7.90
C SER A 130 -14.89 14.60 -7.22
N VAL A 131 -14.31 13.97 -6.20
CA VAL A 131 -14.96 12.90 -5.43
C VAL A 131 -16.09 13.43 -4.54
N ALA A 132 -16.05 14.70 -4.13
CA ALA A 132 -17.09 15.32 -3.34
C ALA A 132 -18.38 15.62 -4.14
N GLN A 133 -18.28 15.69 -5.47
CA GLN A 133 -19.40 16.01 -6.39
C GLN A 133 -20.19 14.77 -6.85
N ILE A 134 -19.70 13.58 -6.54
CA ILE A 134 -20.29 12.29 -6.90
C ILE A 134 -20.86 11.62 -5.64
#